data_eddd0cc5eebd5d44cffa17528f885b0b
#
_entry.id   eddd0cc5eebd5d44cffa17528f885b0b
#
_cell.length_a   1.000
_cell.length_b   1.000
_cell.length_c   1.000
_cell.angle_alpha   90.00
_cell.angle_beta   90.00
_cell.angle_gamma   90.00
#
_symmetry.space_group_name_H-M   'P 1'
#
loop_
_entity.id
_entity.type
_entity.pdbx_description
1 polymer ?
#
loop_
_entity_poly.entity_id
_entity_poly.type
_entity_poly.pdbx_seq_one_letter_code
_entity_poly.pdbx_strand_id
1 'polypeptide(L)'
;MLYGIKTEYFLMVEENTSLYLDYRVFDKMLGVAKSKSAGITYSDYYEDKDGVKTTHPLIDYQTGSVRDDFDFGKIMLFSTNSVRDAIKKYGGISKVKYAGLYELRLKVSIEHPIYHIKEPLYTVKIAEEIKDEERLFSYVDPKNLTVQKEMELVFTKYLKNINAYIPYERLGHAEESKKSFHVEASIIIPVKNRVLTIADAIKSALNQKTDFSFNIIVVDNHSDDGTEEVVSELSSKYPQVIHIIPERKDLEIGGCWNEAIYSPLCGRYAVQLDSDDLYSSDYVLQKIIDRFRTHRFAMVIGSYKLVDFDLNEIPPGIIDHREWTYENGHNNALRVNGLGAPRAFDTEVLRKVGFSNISYGEDYEVGLSICREYKIGRIFECLYLCRRWKDNTDADLTIEKKKKNNILKDK
;
A
#
# COMPACT_ATOMS: atom_id res chain seq x y z
N MET A 1 22.96 -15.63 -19.16
CA MET A 1 23.84 -14.54 -18.65
C MET A 1 24.64 -14.97 -17.41
N LEU A 2 24.05 -15.46 -16.33
CA LEU A 2 24.74 -15.76 -15.05
C LEU A 2 25.80 -16.89 -15.16
N TYR A 3 25.65 -17.87 -16.04
CA TYR A 3 26.61 -18.97 -16.22
C TYR A 3 27.99 -18.56 -16.80
N GLY A 4 28.08 -17.37 -17.40
CA GLY A 4 29.34 -16.85 -17.97
C GLY A 4 30.17 -15.99 -17.01
N ILE A 5 29.68 -15.67 -15.81
CA ILE A 5 30.34 -14.80 -14.86
C ILE A 5 31.49 -15.57 -14.19
N LYS A 6 32.74 -15.08 -14.37
CA LYS A 6 33.96 -15.67 -13.79
C LYS A 6 34.51 -14.90 -12.60
N THR A 7 34.05 -13.67 -12.39
CA THR A 7 34.47 -12.79 -11.31
C THR A 7 33.80 -13.16 -9.98
N GLU A 8 34.44 -12.83 -8.86
CA GLU A 8 33.93 -13.06 -7.50
C GLU A 8 32.66 -12.25 -7.23
N TYR A 9 32.55 -11.05 -7.83
CA TYR A 9 31.40 -10.16 -7.76
C TYR A 9 31.07 -9.63 -9.16
N PHE A 10 29.80 -9.19 -9.33
CA PHE A 10 29.36 -8.49 -10.54
C PHE A 10 28.38 -7.38 -10.19
N LEU A 11 28.34 -6.35 -11.02
CA LEU A 11 27.40 -5.25 -10.90
C LEU A 11 26.19 -5.47 -11.79
N MET A 12 25.02 -5.12 -11.23
CA MET A 12 23.82 -4.84 -11.99
C MET A 12 23.60 -3.34 -11.98
N VAL A 13 23.39 -2.76 -13.15
CA VAL A 13 23.13 -1.34 -13.35
C VAL A 13 21.78 -1.20 -14.05
N GLU A 14 20.97 -0.28 -13.60
CA GLU A 14 19.66 -0.01 -14.21
C GLU A 14 19.85 0.57 -15.63
N GLU A 15 19.10 0.04 -16.59
CA GLU A 15 19.15 0.47 -17.99
C GLU A 15 18.74 1.95 -18.14
N ASN A 16 19.29 2.62 -19.15
CA ASN A 16 18.98 4.01 -19.51
C ASN A 16 19.27 5.06 -18.41
N THR A 17 20.19 4.75 -17.49
CA THR A 17 20.58 5.66 -16.42
C THR A 17 21.95 6.27 -16.69
N SER A 18 22.04 7.61 -16.70
CA SER A 18 23.34 8.31 -16.76
C SER A 18 23.98 8.34 -15.37
N LEU A 19 25.09 7.64 -15.20
CA LEU A 19 25.80 7.49 -13.93
C LEU A 19 27.17 8.14 -13.98
N TYR A 20 27.54 8.81 -12.88
CA TYR A 20 28.91 9.23 -12.60
C TYR A 20 29.42 8.46 -11.38
N LEU A 21 30.44 7.63 -11.60
CA LEU A 21 31.04 6.78 -10.58
C LEU A 21 32.33 7.44 -10.05
N ASP A 22 32.43 7.59 -8.74
CA ASP A 22 33.71 7.90 -8.09
C ASP A 22 34.59 6.63 -8.13
N TYR A 23 35.90 6.78 -8.26
CA TYR A 23 36.84 5.65 -8.29
C TYR A 23 36.79 4.78 -7.02
N ARG A 24 36.33 5.32 -5.89
CA ARG A 24 36.21 4.62 -4.61
C ARG A 24 34.95 3.76 -4.48
N VAL A 25 33.97 3.89 -5.41
CA VAL A 25 32.70 3.15 -5.36
C VAL A 25 32.97 1.65 -5.25
N PHE A 26 33.82 1.13 -6.16
CA PHE A 26 34.08 -0.30 -6.23
C PHE A 26 34.82 -0.81 -5.00
N ASP A 27 35.87 -0.10 -4.56
CA ASP A 27 36.63 -0.51 -3.37
C ASP A 27 35.73 -0.54 -2.13
N LYS A 28 34.86 0.47 -1.98
CA LYS A 28 33.94 0.55 -0.84
C LYS A 28 32.88 -0.52 -0.88
N MET A 29 32.19 -0.69 -2.01
CA MET A 29 31.16 -1.72 -2.15
C MET A 29 31.74 -3.12 -1.97
N LEU A 30 32.91 -3.42 -2.57
CA LEU A 30 33.62 -4.71 -2.43
C LEU A 30 34.08 -4.92 -0.99
N GLY A 31 34.66 -3.91 -0.35
CA GLY A 31 35.12 -3.97 1.04
C GLY A 31 33.98 -4.31 2.00
N VAL A 32 32.83 -3.66 1.84
CA VAL A 32 31.62 -3.94 2.63
C VAL A 32 31.06 -5.33 2.30
N ALA A 33 30.94 -5.69 1.02
CA ALA A 33 30.43 -6.99 0.61
C ALA A 33 31.26 -8.14 1.22
N LYS A 34 32.58 -8.03 1.22
CA LYS A 34 33.50 -9.02 1.83
C LYS A 34 33.36 -9.04 3.35
N SER A 35 33.42 -7.88 4.01
CA SER A 35 33.42 -7.79 5.47
C SER A 35 32.10 -8.24 6.09
N LYS A 36 31.00 -8.08 5.37
CA LYS A 36 29.64 -8.46 5.80
C LYS A 36 29.16 -9.78 5.24
N SER A 37 29.97 -10.44 4.39
CA SER A 37 29.56 -11.64 3.64
C SER A 37 28.22 -11.42 2.91
N ALA A 38 28.03 -10.21 2.34
CA ALA A 38 26.78 -9.83 1.74
C ALA A 38 26.56 -10.52 0.38
N GLY A 39 25.37 -11.05 0.16
CA GLY A 39 24.93 -11.55 -1.13
C GLY A 39 24.65 -10.43 -2.12
N ILE A 40 24.11 -9.32 -1.61
CA ILE A 40 23.83 -8.10 -2.36
C ILE A 40 24.26 -6.88 -1.52
N THR A 41 24.89 -5.90 -2.18
CA THR A 41 25.26 -4.62 -1.56
C THR A 41 24.78 -3.47 -2.44
N TYR A 42 24.18 -2.46 -1.84
CA TYR A 42 23.70 -1.24 -2.51
C TYR A 42 24.02 -0.02 -1.63
N SER A 43 23.89 1.18 -2.19
CA SER A 43 24.25 2.41 -1.46
C SER A 43 23.31 3.57 -1.79
N ASP A 44 23.29 4.55 -0.91
CA ASP A 44 22.74 5.87 -1.21
C ASP A 44 23.43 6.44 -2.46
N TYR A 45 22.83 7.47 -3.09
CA TYR A 45 23.38 8.15 -4.23
C TYR A 45 23.04 9.64 -4.23
N TYR A 46 23.69 10.38 -5.12
CA TYR A 46 23.31 11.77 -5.41
C TYR A 46 22.42 11.81 -6.65
N GLU A 47 21.41 12.63 -6.63
CA GLU A 47 20.68 13.08 -7.80
C GLU A 47 21.27 14.41 -8.28
N ASP A 48 21.60 14.49 -9.56
CA ASP A 48 22.06 15.73 -10.22
C ASP A 48 20.99 16.20 -11.19
N LYS A 49 20.33 17.28 -10.80
CA LYS A 49 19.36 17.98 -11.63
C LYS A 49 19.95 19.34 -12.00
N ASP A 50 20.27 19.55 -13.28
CA ASP A 50 20.81 20.80 -13.82
C ASP A 50 22.05 21.33 -13.07
N GLY A 51 22.91 20.40 -12.61
CA GLY A 51 24.13 20.72 -11.86
C GLY A 51 23.95 20.90 -10.37
N VAL A 52 22.71 20.78 -9.86
CA VAL A 52 22.41 20.80 -8.42
C VAL A 52 22.37 19.36 -7.91
N LYS A 53 23.27 19.02 -7.00
CA LYS A 53 23.35 17.70 -6.38
C LYS A 53 22.59 17.67 -5.07
N THR A 54 21.65 16.73 -4.97
CA THR A 54 20.92 16.42 -3.73
C THR A 54 21.16 14.96 -3.35
N THR A 55 21.23 14.66 -2.06
CA THR A 55 21.35 13.29 -1.59
C THR A 55 20.03 12.57 -1.73
N HIS A 56 20.08 11.37 -2.32
CA HIS A 56 18.96 10.42 -2.33
C HIS A 56 19.27 9.26 -1.37
N PRO A 57 18.79 9.34 -0.12
CA PRO A 57 19.04 8.32 0.87
C PRO A 57 18.08 7.16 0.70
N LEU A 58 18.59 5.93 0.71
CA LEU A 58 17.83 4.69 0.65
C LEU A 58 17.47 4.16 2.04
N ILE A 59 16.69 3.09 2.12
CA ILE A 59 16.34 2.42 3.36
C ILE A 59 17.08 1.08 3.51
N ASP A 60 17.27 0.64 4.75
CA ASP A 60 17.85 -0.66 5.02
C ASP A 60 16.89 -1.77 4.59
N TYR A 61 17.43 -2.82 3.95
CA TYR A 61 16.67 -4.02 3.62
C TYR A 61 16.31 -4.79 4.90
N GLN A 62 15.05 -5.18 5.02
CA GLN A 62 14.51 -5.98 6.12
C GLN A 62 13.88 -7.26 5.55
N THR A 63 13.57 -8.23 6.41
CA THR A 63 12.90 -9.48 5.98
C THR A 63 11.58 -9.21 5.26
N GLY A 64 10.84 -8.17 5.68
CA GLY A 64 9.58 -7.75 5.05
C GLY A 64 9.75 -6.89 3.79
N SER A 65 10.98 -6.50 3.41
CA SER A 65 11.26 -5.68 2.23
C SER A 65 11.09 -6.46 0.91
N VAL A 66 9.97 -7.17 0.78
CA VAL A 66 9.66 -8.03 -0.38
C VAL A 66 8.89 -7.30 -1.47
N ARG A 67 8.50 -6.05 -1.24
CA ARG A 67 7.78 -5.25 -2.23
C ARG A 67 8.57 -5.14 -3.53
N ASP A 68 7.89 -5.16 -4.65
CA ASP A 68 8.52 -5.07 -5.97
C ASP A 68 9.03 -3.65 -6.30
N ASP A 69 8.51 -2.63 -5.60
CA ASP A 69 8.92 -1.23 -5.68
C ASP A 69 10.03 -0.84 -4.68
N PHE A 70 10.64 -1.81 -3.97
CA PHE A 70 11.74 -1.52 -3.05
C PHE A 70 12.93 -0.92 -3.80
N ASP A 71 13.34 0.28 -3.40
CA ASP A 71 14.41 1.03 -4.04
C ASP A 71 15.80 0.56 -3.58
N PHE A 72 16.55 -0.07 -4.48
CA PHE A 72 17.96 -0.44 -4.30
C PHE A 72 18.93 0.59 -4.90
N GLY A 73 18.43 1.71 -5.36
CA GLY A 73 19.18 2.64 -6.19
C GLY A 73 19.44 2.08 -7.59
N LYS A 74 20.40 2.66 -8.30
CA LYS A 74 20.68 2.34 -9.70
C LYS A 74 21.80 1.32 -9.88
N ILE A 75 22.46 0.95 -8.79
CA ILE A 75 23.60 0.01 -8.80
C ILE A 75 23.44 -0.99 -7.66
N MET A 76 23.51 -2.27 -7.98
CA MET A 76 23.61 -3.37 -7.02
C MET A 76 24.84 -4.22 -7.28
N LEU A 77 25.64 -4.49 -6.26
CA LEU A 77 26.77 -5.42 -6.32
C LEU A 77 26.32 -6.79 -5.79
N PHE A 78 26.47 -7.81 -6.62
CA PHE A 78 26.11 -9.19 -6.28
C PHE A 78 27.37 -10.03 -6.03
N SER A 79 27.35 -10.87 -4.99
CA SER A 79 28.32 -11.97 -4.82
C SER A 79 27.95 -13.10 -5.78
N THR A 80 28.90 -13.47 -6.63
CA THR A 80 28.72 -14.56 -7.62
C THR A 80 28.46 -15.90 -6.93
N ASN A 81 29.13 -16.16 -5.82
CA ASN A 81 28.95 -17.39 -5.04
C ASN A 81 27.55 -17.44 -4.42
N SER A 82 27.11 -16.35 -3.79
CA SER A 82 25.73 -16.27 -3.22
C SER A 82 24.65 -16.48 -4.28
N VAL A 83 24.84 -15.93 -5.47
CA VAL A 83 23.93 -16.15 -6.61
C VAL A 83 23.93 -17.61 -7.06
N ARG A 84 25.12 -18.25 -7.17
CA ARG A 84 25.21 -19.66 -7.54
C ARG A 84 24.56 -20.58 -6.51
N ASP A 85 24.78 -20.31 -5.23
CA ASP A 85 24.19 -21.08 -4.14
C ASP A 85 22.66 -20.95 -4.15
N ALA A 86 22.12 -19.73 -4.32
CA ALA A 86 20.71 -19.48 -4.44
C ALA A 86 20.07 -20.20 -5.64
N ILE A 87 20.74 -20.15 -6.82
CA ILE A 87 20.28 -20.84 -8.02
C ILE A 87 20.33 -22.36 -7.85
N LYS A 88 21.40 -22.88 -7.25
CA LYS A 88 21.55 -24.32 -6.99
C LYS A 88 20.46 -24.84 -6.06
N LYS A 89 20.11 -24.08 -5.03
CA LYS A 89 19.13 -24.48 -4.00
C LYS A 89 17.68 -24.25 -4.43
N TYR A 90 17.39 -23.10 -5.05
CA TYR A 90 16.02 -22.65 -5.35
C TYR A 90 15.67 -22.67 -6.84
N GLY A 91 16.55 -23.24 -7.67
CA GLY A 91 16.36 -23.35 -9.11
C GLY A 91 16.78 -22.09 -9.88
N GLY A 92 16.94 -22.22 -11.19
CA GLY A 92 17.28 -21.13 -12.11
C GLY A 92 16.21 -20.03 -12.13
N ILE A 93 16.57 -18.90 -12.76
CA ILE A 93 15.62 -17.80 -12.99
C ILE A 93 14.53 -18.26 -13.95
N SER A 94 13.31 -17.93 -13.63
CA SER A 94 12.12 -18.21 -14.44
C SER A 94 12.22 -17.61 -15.84
N LYS A 95 11.51 -18.17 -16.79
CA LYS A 95 11.38 -17.58 -18.14
C LYS A 95 10.38 -16.41 -18.07
N VAL A 96 10.87 -15.29 -17.58
CA VAL A 96 10.11 -14.02 -17.45
C VAL A 96 10.82 -12.90 -18.19
N LYS A 97 10.09 -11.90 -18.61
CA LYS A 97 10.64 -10.74 -19.32
C LYS A 97 11.01 -9.61 -18.35
N TYR A 98 10.23 -9.41 -17.30
CA TYR A 98 10.35 -8.27 -16.40
C TYR A 98 10.83 -8.65 -14.98
N ALA A 99 10.35 -9.75 -14.42
CA ALA A 99 10.59 -10.10 -13.01
C ALA A 99 11.92 -10.80 -12.70
N GLY A 100 12.85 -10.90 -13.66
CA GLY A 100 14.09 -11.70 -13.48
C GLY A 100 15.02 -11.17 -12.39
N LEU A 101 15.21 -9.87 -12.29
CA LEU A 101 16.03 -9.25 -11.24
C LEU A 101 15.34 -9.37 -9.87
N TYR A 102 14.02 -9.16 -9.84
CA TYR A 102 13.21 -9.37 -8.64
C TYR A 102 13.33 -10.80 -8.10
N GLU A 103 13.21 -11.82 -8.98
CA GLU A 103 13.41 -13.22 -8.59
C GLU A 103 14.81 -13.48 -8.05
N LEU A 104 15.84 -12.92 -8.70
CA LEU A 104 17.22 -13.12 -8.28
C LEU A 104 17.45 -12.55 -6.86
N ARG A 105 17.01 -11.31 -6.61
CA ARG A 105 17.20 -10.69 -5.30
C ARG A 105 16.44 -11.44 -4.19
N LEU A 106 15.20 -11.89 -4.46
CA LEU A 106 14.43 -12.67 -3.50
C LEU A 106 15.12 -14.01 -3.19
N LYS A 107 15.64 -14.73 -4.18
CA LYS A 107 16.35 -15.99 -3.95
C LYS A 107 17.63 -15.80 -3.14
N VAL A 108 18.41 -14.77 -3.44
CA VAL A 108 19.65 -14.46 -2.71
C VAL A 108 19.31 -14.07 -1.25
N SER A 109 18.25 -13.29 -1.02
CA SER A 109 17.88 -12.83 0.32
C SER A 109 17.48 -13.93 1.30
N ILE A 110 17.17 -15.16 0.82
CA ILE A 110 16.78 -16.27 1.72
C ILE A 110 17.95 -16.72 2.60
N GLU A 111 19.17 -16.78 2.04
CA GLU A 111 20.34 -17.35 2.72
C GLU A 111 21.47 -16.34 2.93
N HIS A 112 21.45 -15.24 2.19
CA HIS A 112 22.54 -14.29 2.19
C HIS A 112 22.08 -12.88 2.55
N PRO A 113 22.81 -12.16 3.42
CA PRO A 113 22.42 -10.80 3.82
C PRO A 113 22.45 -9.85 2.61
N ILE A 114 21.51 -8.93 2.63
CA ILE A 114 21.49 -7.75 1.76
C ILE A 114 21.95 -6.56 2.59
N TYR A 115 22.99 -5.85 2.14
CA TYR A 115 23.61 -4.80 2.93
C TYR A 115 23.53 -3.44 2.25
N HIS A 116 23.03 -2.46 2.98
CA HIS A 116 22.91 -1.06 2.58
C HIS A 116 24.10 -0.26 3.11
N ILE A 117 24.77 0.49 2.24
CA ILE A 117 25.83 1.44 2.59
C ILE A 117 25.17 2.83 2.66
N LYS A 118 25.07 3.38 3.87
CA LYS A 118 24.42 4.69 4.16
C LYS A 118 25.30 5.88 3.77
N GLU A 119 25.90 5.80 2.59
CA GLU A 119 26.73 6.85 2.01
C GLU A 119 26.44 6.94 0.52
N PRO A 120 26.30 8.17 -0.03
CA PRO A 120 26.12 8.35 -1.46
C PRO A 120 27.45 8.08 -2.17
N LEU A 121 27.51 6.95 -2.91
CA LEU A 121 28.72 6.52 -3.59
C LEU A 121 28.77 6.90 -5.06
N TYR A 122 27.68 7.29 -5.67
CA TYR A 122 27.61 7.65 -7.10
C TYR A 122 26.59 8.75 -7.33
N THR A 123 26.59 9.33 -8.53
CA THR A 123 25.65 10.38 -8.92
C THR A 123 24.82 9.91 -10.10
N VAL A 124 23.53 10.11 -10.03
CA VAL A 124 22.55 9.87 -11.09
C VAL A 124 22.16 11.20 -11.72
N LYS A 125 22.29 11.36 -13.03
CA LYS A 125 21.81 12.53 -13.74
C LYS A 125 20.34 12.33 -14.09
N ILE A 126 19.48 13.22 -13.61
CA ILE A 126 18.05 13.21 -13.92
C ILE A 126 17.81 14.06 -15.16
N ALA A 127 17.32 13.43 -16.25
CA ALA A 127 17.15 14.08 -17.54
C ALA A 127 15.85 14.88 -17.67
N GLU A 128 14.74 14.44 -17.06
CA GLU A 128 13.43 15.12 -17.04
C GLU A 128 12.56 14.62 -15.89
N GLU A 129 11.64 15.47 -15.42
CA GLU A 129 10.65 15.08 -14.40
C GLU A 129 9.56 14.19 -15.01
N ILE A 130 9.54 12.93 -14.61
CA ILE A 130 8.27 12.19 -14.58
C ILE A 130 7.52 12.72 -13.37
N LYS A 131 6.31 13.22 -13.56
CA LYS A 131 5.47 13.75 -12.48
C LYS A 131 5.35 12.70 -11.37
N ASP A 132 5.51 13.10 -10.11
CA ASP A 132 5.47 12.21 -8.95
C ASP A 132 4.17 11.38 -8.89
N GLU A 133 3.06 11.93 -9.40
CA GLU A 133 1.77 11.24 -9.51
C GLU A 133 1.82 10.04 -10.47
N GLU A 134 2.53 10.14 -11.61
CA GLU A 134 2.69 9.01 -12.54
C GLU A 134 3.56 7.90 -11.95
N ARG A 135 4.51 8.24 -11.06
CA ARG A 135 5.33 7.27 -10.33
C ARG A 135 4.54 6.57 -9.21
N LEU A 136 3.71 7.32 -8.47
CA LEU A 136 2.97 6.82 -7.32
C LEU A 136 2.02 5.68 -7.70
N PHE A 137 1.38 5.79 -8.87
CA PHE A 137 0.40 4.81 -9.34
C PHE A 137 0.90 3.89 -10.45
N SER A 138 2.19 3.95 -10.81
CA SER A 138 2.74 3.14 -11.91
C SER A 138 2.60 1.64 -11.69
N TYR A 139 2.68 1.18 -10.44
CA TYR A 139 2.58 -0.24 -10.08
C TYR A 139 1.16 -0.81 -10.28
N VAL A 140 0.13 0.03 -10.22
CA VAL A 140 -1.29 -0.35 -10.41
C VAL A 140 -1.85 0.08 -11.76
N ASP A 141 -1.05 0.68 -12.64
CA ASP A 141 -1.49 1.04 -13.98
C ASP A 141 -1.90 -0.24 -14.74
N PRO A 142 -3.15 -0.35 -15.24
CA PRO A 142 -3.62 -1.51 -15.99
C PRO A 142 -2.74 -1.91 -17.18
N LYS A 143 -1.97 -0.96 -17.74
CA LYS A 143 -0.98 -1.24 -18.80
C LYS A 143 0.13 -2.19 -18.33
N ASN A 144 0.40 -2.25 -17.03
CA ASN A 144 1.45 -3.06 -16.41
C ASN A 144 0.98 -4.44 -15.95
N LEU A 145 -0.23 -4.87 -16.30
CA LEU A 145 -0.80 -6.15 -15.84
C LEU A 145 0.12 -7.36 -16.13
N THR A 146 0.81 -7.37 -17.27
CA THR A 146 1.77 -8.46 -17.60
C THR A 146 2.96 -8.46 -16.63
N VAL A 147 3.49 -7.28 -16.28
CA VAL A 147 4.56 -7.13 -15.29
C VAL A 147 4.09 -7.65 -13.94
N GLN A 148 2.90 -7.22 -13.50
CA GLN A 148 2.32 -7.62 -12.22
C GLN A 148 2.14 -9.15 -12.11
N LYS A 149 1.68 -9.82 -13.17
CA LYS A 149 1.54 -11.28 -13.20
C LYS A 149 2.88 -12.01 -13.12
N GLU A 150 3.92 -11.49 -13.76
CA GLU A 150 5.28 -12.07 -13.63
C GLU A 150 5.82 -11.88 -12.21
N MET A 151 5.64 -10.70 -11.61
CA MET A 151 6.04 -10.41 -10.23
C MET A 151 5.32 -11.34 -9.24
N GLU A 152 4.00 -11.52 -9.40
CA GLU A 152 3.21 -12.44 -8.59
C GLU A 152 3.70 -13.89 -8.69
N LEU A 153 3.96 -14.37 -9.92
CA LEU A 153 4.50 -15.73 -10.15
C LEU A 153 5.81 -15.95 -9.39
N VAL A 154 6.71 -15.02 -9.49
CA VAL A 154 8.03 -15.05 -8.85
C VAL A 154 7.89 -14.97 -7.33
N PHE A 155 7.08 -14.05 -6.84
CA PHE A 155 6.85 -13.87 -5.41
C PHE A 155 6.17 -15.09 -4.77
N THR A 156 5.21 -15.69 -5.46
CA THR A 156 4.57 -16.94 -5.01
C THR A 156 5.59 -18.08 -4.84
N LYS A 157 6.57 -18.21 -5.76
CA LYS A 157 7.65 -19.18 -5.62
C LYS A 157 8.54 -18.88 -4.42
N TYR A 158 8.85 -17.60 -4.20
CA TYR A 158 9.61 -17.16 -3.03
C TYR A 158 8.91 -17.57 -1.73
N LEU A 159 7.63 -17.25 -1.59
CA LEU A 159 6.84 -17.61 -0.40
C LEU A 159 6.83 -19.13 -0.15
N LYS A 160 6.73 -19.93 -1.22
CA LYS A 160 6.84 -21.40 -1.13
C LYS A 160 8.22 -21.85 -0.66
N ASN A 161 9.28 -21.22 -1.14
CA ASN A 161 10.66 -21.57 -0.76
C ASN A 161 10.95 -21.28 0.72
N ILE A 162 10.32 -20.26 1.30
CA ILE A 162 10.49 -19.90 2.72
C ILE A 162 9.37 -20.46 3.62
N ASN A 163 8.48 -21.32 3.10
CA ASN A 163 7.33 -21.90 3.80
C ASN A 163 6.34 -20.86 4.36
N ALA A 164 6.23 -19.70 3.70
CA ALA A 164 5.32 -18.62 4.08
C ALA A 164 4.08 -18.51 3.15
N TYR A 165 3.96 -19.38 2.16
CA TYR A 165 2.80 -19.41 1.27
C TYR A 165 1.57 -19.95 2.00
N ILE A 166 0.47 -19.20 1.95
CA ILE A 166 -0.82 -19.60 2.54
C ILE A 166 -1.75 -20.07 1.41
N PRO A 167 -2.13 -21.36 1.38
CA PRO A 167 -3.17 -21.83 0.45
C PRO A 167 -4.52 -21.18 0.73
N TYR A 168 -5.26 -20.82 -0.33
CA TYR A 168 -6.57 -20.18 -0.21
C TYR A 168 -7.58 -20.98 0.63
N GLU A 169 -7.49 -22.30 0.58
CA GLU A 169 -8.34 -23.24 1.31
C GLU A 169 -8.15 -23.17 2.83
N ARG A 170 -7.00 -22.64 3.29
CA ARG A 170 -6.74 -22.41 4.73
C ARG A 170 -7.40 -21.15 5.27
N LEU A 171 -7.80 -20.23 4.40
CA LEU A 171 -8.42 -18.99 4.82
C LEU A 171 -9.86 -19.21 5.29
N GLY A 172 -10.19 -18.66 6.45
CA GLY A 172 -11.51 -18.70 7.03
C GLY A 172 -12.48 -17.69 6.40
N HIS A 173 -13.76 -17.89 6.65
CA HIS A 173 -14.79 -16.88 6.47
C HIS A 173 -14.99 -16.12 7.78
N ALA A 174 -15.52 -14.89 7.70
CA ALA A 174 -15.99 -14.22 8.90
C ALA A 174 -17.12 -15.05 9.55
N GLU A 175 -17.07 -15.18 10.85
CA GLU A 175 -18.11 -15.88 11.61
C GLU A 175 -19.42 -15.12 11.56
N GLU A 176 -20.53 -15.83 11.56
CA GLU A 176 -21.83 -15.20 11.72
C GLU A 176 -21.92 -14.55 13.11
N SER A 177 -22.19 -13.25 13.13
CA SER A 177 -22.28 -12.53 14.40
C SER A 177 -23.50 -12.97 15.19
N LYS A 178 -23.27 -13.29 16.47
CA LYS A 178 -24.34 -13.51 17.46
C LYS A 178 -24.78 -12.21 18.15
N LYS A 179 -24.11 -11.08 17.83
CA LYS A 179 -24.42 -9.78 18.42
C LYS A 179 -25.47 -9.06 17.60
N SER A 180 -26.33 -8.31 18.27
CA SER A 180 -27.23 -7.36 17.65
C SER A 180 -26.47 -6.07 17.34
N PHE A 181 -26.60 -5.56 16.13
CA PHE A 181 -26.12 -4.25 15.72
C PHE A 181 -27.31 -3.32 15.46
N HIS A 182 -27.16 -2.04 15.77
CA HIS A 182 -28.24 -1.04 15.56
C HIS A 182 -28.55 -0.84 14.07
N VAL A 183 -27.50 -0.93 13.23
CA VAL A 183 -27.58 -0.79 11.79
C VAL A 183 -26.72 -1.86 11.13
N GLU A 184 -27.00 -2.17 9.87
CA GLU A 184 -26.21 -3.16 9.14
C GLU A 184 -24.85 -2.63 8.72
N ALA A 185 -24.76 -1.35 8.37
CA ALA A 185 -23.49 -0.76 7.96
C ALA A 185 -23.26 0.61 8.62
N SER A 186 -21.99 0.92 8.88
CA SER A 186 -21.54 2.27 9.21
C SER A 186 -20.53 2.74 8.18
N ILE A 187 -20.75 3.92 7.60
CA ILE A 187 -19.75 4.62 6.81
C ILE A 187 -18.88 5.39 7.79
N ILE A 188 -17.58 5.13 7.78
CA ILE A 188 -16.61 5.74 8.70
C ILE A 188 -15.84 6.82 7.96
N ILE A 189 -15.86 8.03 8.51
CA ILE A 189 -15.18 9.21 7.96
C ILE A 189 -14.28 9.81 9.04
N PRO A 190 -13.01 9.42 9.13
CA PRO A 190 -12.05 10.16 9.93
C PRO A 190 -11.78 11.52 9.29
N VAL A 191 -11.74 12.58 10.09
CA VAL A 191 -11.50 13.92 9.55
C VAL A 191 -10.62 14.77 10.49
N LYS A 192 -9.77 15.59 9.89
CA LYS A 192 -9.05 16.68 10.53
C LYS A 192 -8.79 17.78 9.52
N ASN A 193 -9.33 18.99 9.78
CA ASN A 193 -9.10 20.18 8.96
C ASN A 193 -9.44 19.95 7.47
N ARG A 194 -10.73 19.73 7.19
CA ARG A 194 -11.28 19.48 5.85
C ARG A 194 -12.57 20.25 5.59
N VAL A 195 -12.64 21.51 6.04
CA VAL A 195 -13.84 22.36 5.89
C VAL A 195 -14.35 22.46 4.45
N LEU A 196 -13.43 22.41 3.46
CA LEU A 196 -13.78 22.53 2.04
C LEU A 196 -14.41 21.27 1.44
N THR A 197 -14.20 20.10 2.04
CA THR A 197 -14.53 18.82 1.41
C THR A 197 -15.49 17.95 2.21
N ILE A 198 -15.47 18.07 3.55
CA ILE A 198 -16.22 17.18 4.43
C ILE A 198 -17.72 17.17 4.15
N ALA A 199 -18.32 18.32 3.80
CA ALA A 199 -19.73 18.41 3.48
C ALA A 199 -20.10 17.56 2.25
N ASP A 200 -19.23 17.49 1.25
CA ASP A 200 -19.46 16.71 0.04
C ASP A 200 -19.34 15.21 0.32
N ALA A 201 -18.33 14.81 1.11
CA ALA A 201 -18.16 13.42 1.54
C ALA A 201 -19.40 12.95 2.31
N ILE A 202 -19.86 13.71 3.31
CA ILE A 202 -21.08 13.37 4.09
C ILE A 202 -22.31 13.30 3.18
N LYS A 203 -22.50 14.24 2.26
CA LYS A 203 -23.63 14.21 1.30
C LYS A 203 -23.57 13.00 0.39
N SER A 204 -22.37 12.62 -0.10
CA SER A 204 -22.17 11.42 -0.90
C SER A 204 -22.58 10.16 -0.14
N ALA A 205 -22.28 10.10 1.16
CA ALA A 205 -22.72 9.03 2.05
C ALA A 205 -24.24 9.06 2.31
N LEU A 206 -24.82 10.24 2.54
CA LEU A 206 -26.27 10.41 2.77
C LEU A 206 -27.13 10.00 1.55
N ASN A 207 -26.58 10.13 0.35
CA ASN A 207 -27.28 9.79 -0.90
C ASN A 207 -27.31 8.28 -1.18
N GLN A 208 -26.66 7.44 -0.36
CA GLN A 208 -26.65 5.99 -0.58
C GLN A 208 -28.05 5.38 -0.42
N LYS A 209 -28.44 4.58 -1.39
CA LYS A 209 -29.72 3.86 -1.45
C LYS A 209 -29.48 2.39 -1.12
N THR A 210 -30.13 1.91 -0.05
CA THR A 210 -29.95 0.58 0.50
C THR A 210 -31.27 -0.05 0.89
N ASP A 211 -31.34 -1.40 0.93
CA ASP A 211 -32.44 -2.17 1.47
C ASP A 211 -32.33 -2.41 3.00
N PHE A 212 -31.33 -1.80 3.62
CA PHE A 212 -31.00 -1.91 5.04
C PHE A 212 -30.75 -0.55 5.68
N SER A 213 -30.74 -0.52 7.01
CA SER A 213 -30.38 0.68 7.77
C SER A 213 -28.87 0.85 7.87
N PHE A 214 -28.39 2.07 7.74
CA PHE A 214 -27.01 2.45 7.94
C PHE A 214 -26.90 3.80 8.63
N ASN A 215 -25.73 4.10 9.17
CA ASN A 215 -25.34 5.40 9.68
C ASN A 215 -23.98 5.85 9.15
N ILE A 216 -23.63 7.10 9.44
CA ILE A 216 -22.37 7.73 9.04
C ILE A 216 -21.71 8.20 10.33
N ILE A 217 -20.54 7.64 10.65
CA ILE A 217 -19.79 8.01 11.85
C ILE A 217 -18.62 8.88 11.39
N VAL A 218 -18.72 10.17 11.69
CA VAL A 218 -17.65 11.15 11.44
C VAL A 218 -16.85 11.31 12.72
N VAL A 219 -15.57 10.97 12.67
CA VAL A 219 -14.64 11.14 13.79
C VAL A 219 -13.79 12.37 13.53
N ASP A 220 -14.15 13.47 14.16
CA ASP A 220 -13.43 14.75 14.04
C ASP A 220 -12.28 14.80 15.05
N ASN A 221 -11.07 14.71 14.54
CA ASN A 221 -9.86 14.71 15.34
C ASN A 221 -9.42 16.14 15.72
N HIS A 222 -10.28 16.87 16.42
CA HIS A 222 -10.04 18.23 16.88
C HIS A 222 -9.68 19.20 15.75
N SER A 223 -10.55 19.34 14.77
CA SER A 223 -10.40 20.33 13.70
C SER A 223 -10.54 21.76 14.24
N ASP A 224 -9.83 22.70 13.63
CA ASP A 224 -9.79 24.12 14.01
C ASP A 224 -9.96 25.08 12.82
N ASP A 225 -10.39 24.54 11.65
CA ASP A 225 -10.58 25.28 10.40
C ASP A 225 -12.06 25.55 10.05
N GLY A 226 -13.01 25.17 10.92
CA GLY A 226 -14.46 25.23 10.66
C GLY A 226 -15.08 23.89 10.28
N THR A 227 -14.29 22.81 10.22
CA THR A 227 -14.80 21.44 9.93
C THR A 227 -15.80 20.98 10.99
N GLU A 228 -15.51 21.24 12.29
CA GLU A 228 -16.37 20.84 13.41
C GLU A 228 -17.77 21.43 13.27
N GLU A 229 -17.87 22.73 12.93
CA GLU A 229 -19.14 23.42 12.75
C GLU A 229 -19.96 22.82 11.62
N VAL A 230 -19.32 22.51 10.48
CA VAL A 230 -19.99 21.86 9.32
C VAL A 230 -20.52 20.49 9.70
N VAL A 231 -19.72 19.66 10.39
CA VAL A 231 -20.14 18.31 10.81
C VAL A 231 -21.27 18.41 11.84
N SER A 232 -21.20 19.33 12.80
CA SER A 232 -22.21 19.56 13.83
C SER A 232 -23.53 19.99 13.22
N GLU A 233 -23.54 20.89 12.23
CA GLU A 233 -24.74 21.30 11.50
C GLU A 233 -25.38 20.10 10.78
N LEU A 234 -24.61 19.32 10.04
CA LEU A 234 -25.09 18.14 9.31
C LEU A 234 -25.61 17.06 10.26
N SER A 235 -24.96 16.81 11.38
CA SER A 235 -25.38 15.87 12.41
C SER A 235 -26.72 16.30 13.06
N SER A 236 -26.90 17.60 13.29
CA SER A 236 -28.17 18.14 13.80
C SER A 236 -29.33 17.99 12.80
N LYS A 237 -29.02 18.08 11.51
CA LYS A 237 -30.01 18.00 10.43
C LYS A 237 -30.36 16.57 10.03
N TYR A 238 -29.40 15.66 10.09
CA TYR A 238 -29.54 14.28 9.64
C TYR A 238 -29.21 13.30 10.78
N PRO A 239 -30.21 12.69 11.43
CA PRO A 239 -30.01 11.81 12.60
C PRO A 239 -29.12 10.60 12.36
N GLN A 240 -28.93 10.22 11.09
CA GLN A 240 -28.01 9.13 10.73
C GLN A 240 -26.52 9.56 10.68
N VAL A 241 -26.22 10.87 10.78
CA VAL A 241 -24.85 11.38 10.89
C VAL A 241 -24.50 11.50 12.36
N ILE A 242 -23.53 10.72 12.78
CA ILE A 242 -23.03 10.67 14.15
C ILE A 242 -21.71 11.40 14.18
N HIS A 243 -21.63 12.48 14.95
CA HIS A 243 -20.43 13.27 15.15
C HIS A 243 -19.72 12.81 16.44
N ILE A 244 -18.49 12.35 16.32
CA ILE A 244 -17.64 11.96 17.45
C ILE A 244 -16.42 12.88 17.47
N ILE A 245 -16.19 13.55 18.60
CA ILE A 245 -14.94 14.24 18.91
C ILE A 245 -14.26 13.40 20.00
N PRO A 246 -13.11 12.75 19.70
CA PRO A 246 -12.42 11.92 20.69
C PRO A 246 -11.99 12.72 21.92
N GLU A 247 -11.96 12.09 23.10
CA GLU A 247 -11.36 12.71 24.29
C GLU A 247 -9.82 12.87 24.14
N ARG A 248 -9.21 11.90 23.46
CA ARG A 248 -7.77 11.89 23.19
C ARG A 248 -7.42 12.87 22.09
N LYS A 249 -6.29 13.59 22.27
CA LYS A 249 -5.76 14.56 21.29
C LYS A 249 -4.55 14.08 20.50
N ASP A 250 -4.07 12.88 20.82
CA ASP A 250 -2.92 12.23 20.21
C ASP A 250 -3.30 11.15 19.18
N LEU A 251 -4.55 11.21 18.70
CA LEU A 251 -4.99 10.26 17.69
C LEU A 251 -4.46 10.65 16.32
N GLU A 252 -4.03 9.62 15.60
CA GLU A 252 -3.82 9.61 14.17
C GLU A 252 -5.02 8.96 13.48
N ILE A 253 -4.98 8.79 12.16
CA ILE A 253 -6.11 8.23 11.40
C ILE A 253 -6.53 6.84 11.90
N GLY A 254 -5.57 5.97 12.22
CA GLY A 254 -5.86 4.64 12.78
C GLY A 254 -6.54 4.70 14.14
N GLY A 255 -6.18 5.68 14.98
CA GLY A 255 -6.85 5.95 16.25
C GLY A 255 -8.30 6.41 16.06
N CYS A 256 -8.56 7.26 15.07
CA CYS A 256 -9.91 7.70 14.73
C CYS A 256 -10.78 6.54 14.21
N TRP A 257 -10.20 5.63 13.43
CA TRP A 257 -10.88 4.40 13.04
C TRP A 257 -11.28 3.55 14.25
N ASN A 258 -10.40 3.43 15.25
CA ASN A 258 -10.70 2.70 16.48
C ASN A 258 -11.84 3.35 17.27
N GLU A 259 -11.87 4.68 17.40
CA GLU A 259 -13.01 5.38 18.03
C GLU A 259 -14.35 5.01 17.35
N ALA A 260 -14.38 4.98 16.02
CA ALA A 260 -15.58 4.61 15.29
C ALA A 260 -15.97 3.14 15.48
N ILE A 261 -15.03 2.19 15.26
CA ILE A 261 -15.35 0.76 15.25
C ILE A 261 -15.66 0.20 16.63
N TYR A 262 -15.09 0.76 17.70
CA TYR A 262 -15.42 0.37 19.07
C TYR A 262 -16.64 1.09 19.64
N SER A 263 -17.17 2.09 18.95
CA SER A 263 -18.44 2.72 19.30
C SER A 263 -19.57 1.68 19.28
N PRO A 264 -20.49 1.71 20.28
CA PRO A 264 -21.69 0.87 20.27
C PRO A 264 -22.62 1.18 19.11
N LEU A 265 -22.47 2.34 18.47
CA LEU A 265 -23.26 2.78 17.32
C LEU A 265 -22.73 2.25 15.99
N CYS A 266 -21.54 1.64 15.96
CA CYS A 266 -20.97 1.07 14.75
C CYS A 266 -21.77 -0.16 14.30
N GLY A 267 -22.12 -0.21 13.01
CA GLY A 267 -22.89 -1.26 12.39
C GLY A 267 -22.11 -2.58 12.23
N ARG A 268 -22.81 -3.58 11.70
CA ARG A 268 -22.26 -4.93 11.41
C ARG A 268 -21.05 -4.86 10.47
N TYR A 269 -21.07 -3.91 9.54
CA TYR A 269 -20.01 -3.66 8.59
C TYR A 269 -19.54 -2.21 8.68
N ALA A 270 -18.23 -2.00 8.71
CA ALA A 270 -17.60 -0.70 8.68
C ALA A 270 -17.05 -0.42 7.28
N VAL A 271 -17.45 0.69 6.67
CA VAL A 271 -17.12 1.02 5.26
C VAL A 271 -16.40 2.35 5.20
N GLN A 272 -15.26 2.39 4.51
CA GLN A 272 -14.44 3.59 4.35
C GLN A 272 -15.11 4.64 3.47
N LEU A 273 -14.98 5.90 3.92
CA LEU A 273 -15.04 7.08 3.06
C LEU A 273 -14.08 8.13 3.63
N ASP A 274 -13.12 8.56 2.84
CA ASP A 274 -12.18 9.61 3.23
C ASP A 274 -12.87 10.98 3.15
N SER A 275 -12.46 11.91 4.00
CA SER A 275 -13.15 13.20 4.20
C SER A 275 -13.05 14.16 3.01
N ASP A 276 -12.25 13.81 2.01
CA ASP A 276 -12.05 14.58 0.78
C ASP A 276 -12.48 13.83 -0.49
N ASP A 277 -13.05 12.61 -0.35
CA ASP A 277 -13.44 11.73 -1.46
C ASP A 277 -14.97 11.52 -1.56
N LEU A 278 -15.40 10.81 -2.60
CA LEU A 278 -16.81 10.56 -2.88
C LEU A 278 -17.06 9.10 -3.29
N TYR A 279 -18.24 8.57 -3.02
CA TYR A 279 -18.71 7.37 -3.70
C TYR A 279 -19.09 7.67 -5.16
N SER A 280 -18.83 6.71 -6.05
CA SER A 280 -19.05 6.89 -7.49
C SER A 280 -20.53 6.86 -7.90
N SER A 281 -21.42 6.36 -7.04
CA SER A 281 -22.87 6.29 -7.28
C SER A 281 -23.65 6.11 -5.99
N ASP A 282 -24.99 6.25 -6.07
CA ASP A 282 -25.90 6.08 -4.93
C ASP A 282 -26.05 4.63 -4.44
N TYR A 283 -25.46 3.64 -5.12
CA TYR A 283 -25.63 2.21 -4.82
C TYR A 283 -24.34 1.51 -4.37
N VAL A 284 -23.30 2.27 -4.06
CA VAL A 284 -21.99 1.71 -3.66
C VAL A 284 -22.12 0.89 -2.38
N LEU A 285 -22.77 1.45 -1.37
CA LEU A 285 -22.94 0.78 -0.08
C LEU A 285 -23.74 -0.53 -0.23
N GLN A 286 -24.83 -0.53 -1.02
CA GLN A 286 -25.58 -1.74 -1.31
C GLN A 286 -24.71 -2.82 -1.93
N LYS A 287 -23.94 -2.50 -2.98
CA LYS A 287 -23.05 -3.47 -3.66
C LYS A 287 -22.02 -4.08 -2.74
N ILE A 288 -21.45 -3.28 -1.84
CA ILE A 288 -20.46 -3.75 -0.86
C ILE A 288 -21.11 -4.73 0.12
N ILE A 289 -22.26 -4.38 0.68
CA ILE A 289 -22.94 -5.22 1.68
C ILE A 289 -23.47 -6.51 1.06
N ASP A 290 -23.98 -6.48 -0.15
CA ASP A 290 -24.38 -7.69 -0.89
C ASP A 290 -23.22 -8.67 -1.06
N ARG A 291 -22.00 -8.16 -1.23
CA ARG A 291 -20.80 -8.98 -1.31
C ARG A 291 -20.50 -9.71 0.00
N PHE A 292 -20.67 -9.03 1.14
CA PHE A 292 -20.56 -9.65 2.46
C PHE A 292 -21.65 -10.70 2.72
N ARG A 293 -22.90 -10.36 2.42
CA ARG A 293 -24.06 -11.26 2.60
C ARG A 293 -23.90 -12.57 1.81
N THR A 294 -23.35 -12.47 0.60
CA THR A 294 -23.21 -13.62 -0.29
C THR A 294 -22.08 -14.58 0.12
N HIS A 295 -20.96 -14.05 0.62
CA HIS A 295 -19.73 -14.83 0.78
C HIS A 295 -19.12 -14.80 2.18
N ARG A 296 -19.66 -14.02 3.11
CA ARG A 296 -19.13 -13.85 4.47
C ARG A 296 -17.62 -13.55 4.49
N PHE A 297 -17.17 -12.63 3.65
CA PHE A 297 -15.80 -12.13 3.66
C PHE A 297 -15.51 -11.36 4.96
N ALA A 298 -14.25 -11.31 5.37
CA ALA A 298 -13.82 -10.45 6.48
C ALA A 298 -13.56 -9.01 6.03
N MET A 299 -13.16 -8.84 4.78
CA MET A 299 -12.96 -7.55 4.13
C MET A 299 -13.45 -7.61 2.68
N VAL A 300 -14.00 -6.51 2.19
CA VAL A 300 -14.33 -6.30 0.76
C VAL A 300 -13.63 -5.04 0.29
N ILE A 301 -12.99 -5.09 -0.86
CA ILE A 301 -12.24 -3.99 -1.44
C ILE A 301 -12.81 -3.67 -2.81
N GLY A 302 -13.11 -2.39 -3.05
CA GLY A 302 -13.57 -1.87 -4.31
C GLY A 302 -12.44 -1.43 -5.24
N SER A 303 -12.85 -0.78 -6.32
CA SER A 303 -11.97 -0.09 -7.25
C SER A 303 -12.27 1.40 -7.23
N TYR A 304 -11.30 2.23 -7.56
CA TYR A 304 -11.42 3.68 -7.49
C TYR A 304 -10.92 4.35 -8.77
N LYS A 305 -11.32 5.59 -8.93
CA LYS A 305 -10.89 6.45 -10.03
C LYS A 305 -10.21 7.69 -9.45
N LEU A 306 -9.08 8.07 -10.01
CA LEU A 306 -8.46 9.34 -9.72
C LEU A 306 -9.16 10.46 -10.47
N VAL A 307 -9.57 11.51 -9.77
CA VAL A 307 -10.26 12.67 -10.32
C VAL A 307 -9.73 13.98 -9.72
N ASP A 308 -9.88 15.07 -10.45
CA ASP A 308 -9.72 16.42 -9.91
C ASP A 308 -10.97 16.88 -9.13
N PHE A 309 -10.99 18.13 -8.66
CA PHE A 309 -12.13 18.67 -7.91
C PHE A 309 -13.39 18.87 -8.76
N ASP A 310 -13.24 19.00 -10.09
CA ASP A 310 -14.34 19.07 -11.04
C ASP A 310 -14.83 17.70 -11.48
N LEU A 311 -14.29 16.62 -10.83
CA LEU A 311 -14.55 15.21 -11.10
C LEU A 311 -14.11 14.74 -12.49
N ASN A 312 -13.22 15.48 -13.15
CA ASN A 312 -12.58 15.02 -14.37
C ASN A 312 -11.55 13.92 -14.04
N GLU A 313 -11.52 12.87 -14.84
CA GLU A 313 -10.56 11.79 -14.70
C GLU A 313 -9.13 12.28 -14.95
N ILE A 314 -8.21 11.91 -14.07
CA ILE A 314 -6.78 12.14 -14.21
C ILE A 314 -6.02 10.80 -14.31
N PRO A 315 -4.85 10.77 -15.00
CA PRO A 315 -4.06 9.54 -15.14
C PRO A 315 -3.65 8.93 -13.78
N PRO A 316 -3.60 7.57 -13.68
CA PRO A 316 -3.90 6.58 -14.70
C PRO A 316 -5.40 6.28 -14.86
N GLY A 317 -6.31 6.99 -14.22
CA GLY A 317 -7.75 6.81 -14.28
C GLY A 317 -8.26 5.78 -13.27
N ILE A 318 -8.89 4.72 -13.75
CA ILE A 318 -9.44 3.67 -12.88
C ILE A 318 -8.34 2.73 -12.41
N ILE A 319 -8.28 2.53 -11.09
CA ILE A 319 -7.39 1.58 -10.42
C ILE A 319 -8.26 0.45 -9.87
N ASP A 320 -8.26 -0.69 -10.57
CA ASP A 320 -9.16 -1.82 -10.29
C ASP A 320 -8.46 -3.04 -9.71
N HIS A 321 -7.13 -3.04 -9.65
CA HIS A 321 -6.35 -4.14 -9.09
C HIS A 321 -6.72 -5.52 -9.70
N ARG A 322 -6.89 -5.60 -11.02
CA ARG A 322 -7.21 -6.86 -11.71
C ARG A 322 -6.09 -7.89 -11.69
N GLU A 323 -4.91 -7.50 -11.24
CA GLU A 323 -3.84 -8.44 -10.89
C GLU A 323 -4.20 -9.30 -9.68
N TRP A 324 -5.15 -8.87 -8.84
CA TRP A 324 -5.63 -9.66 -7.70
C TRP A 324 -6.42 -10.87 -8.17
N THR A 325 -5.97 -12.07 -7.80
CA THR A 325 -6.72 -13.31 -7.98
C THR A 325 -7.32 -13.76 -6.66
N TYR A 326 -8.44 -14.46 -6.71
CA TYR A 326 -9.07 -15.00 -5.49
C TYR A 326 -8.18 -16.02 -4.80
N GLU A 327 -7.45 -16.83 -5.57
CA GLU A 327 -6.62 -17.92 -5.06
C GLU A 327 -5.33 -17.43 -4.43
N ASN A 328 -4.83 -16.24 -4.80
CA ASN A 328 -3.49 -15.81 -4.42
C ASN A 328 -3.37 -14.32 -4.05
N GLY A 329 -4.43 -13.54 -4.18
CA GLY A 329 -4.40 -12.11 -3.86
C GLY A 329 -3.92 -11.83 -2.44
N HIS A 330 -4.32 -12.63 -1.47
CA HIS A 330 -3.90 -12.51 -0.06
C HIS A 330 -2.39 -12.69 0.13
N ASN A 331 -1.73 -13.58 -0.62
CA ASN A 331 -0.27 -13.70 -0.62
C ASN A 331 0.37 -12.53 -1.37
N ASN A 332 -0.21 -12.14 -2.51
CA ASN A 332 0.30 -11.08 -3.35
C ASN A 332 0.21 -9.69 -2.68
N ALA A 333 -0.68 -9.52 -1.71
CA ALA A 333 -0.82 -8.30 -0.91
C ALA A 333 0.48 -7.86 -0.23
N LEU A 334 1.35 -8.80 0.17
CA LEU A 334 2.66 -8.51 0.76
C LEU A 334 3.62 -7.80 -0.20
N ARG A 335 3.41 -7.92 -1.51
CA ARG A 335 4.29 -7.39 -2.54
C ARG A 335 3.88 -6.00 -3.01
N VAL A 336 2.58 -5.69 -2.97
CA VAL A 336 2.03 -4.44 -3.50
C VAL A 336 1.99 -3.36 -2.43
N ASN A 337 1.95 -2.10 -2.86
CA ASN A 337 2.03 -0.96 -1.94
C ASN A 337 0.67 -0.47 -1.42
N GLY A 338 -0.43 -1.06 -1.85
CA GLY A 338 -1.78 -0.71 -1.41
C GLY A 338 -2.81 -1.73 -1.88
N LEU A 339 -3.97 -1.73 -1.24
CA LEU A 339 -5.01 -2.72 -1.49
C LEU A 339 -6.22 -2.19 -2.29
N GLY A 340 -6.29 -0.88 -2.52
CA GLY A 340 -7.40 -0.21 -3.19
C GLY A 340 -8.42 0.42 -2.26
N ALA A 341 -9.47 1.03 -2.84
CA ALA A 341 -10.54 1.73 -2.13
C ALA A 341 -11.89 1.53 -2.86
N PRO A 342 -13.06 1.69 -2.16
CA PRO A 342 -13.16 1.77 -0.72
C PRO A 342 -12.88 0.40 -0.06
N ARG A 343 -12.43 0.40 1.17
CA ARG A 343 -12.29 -0.81 1.99
C ARG A 343 -13.49 -0.92 2.92
N ALA A 344 -14.01 -2.12 3.03
CA ALA A 344 -15.11 -2.41 3.95
C ALA A 344 -14.78 -3.68 4.75
N PHE A 345 -15.22 -3.73 5.99
CA PHE A 345 -14.79 -4.73 6.94
C PHE A 345 -15.99 -5.31 7.70
N ASP A 346 -15.92 -6.58 8.03
CA ASP A 346 -16.68 -7.16 9.11
C ASP A 346 -16.23 -6.53 10.44
N THR A 347 -17.11 -5.83 11.13
CA THR A 347 -16.76 -5.06 12.32
C THR A 347 -16.22 -5.94 13.46
N GLU A 348 -16.68 -7.17 13.61
CA GLU A 348 -16.15 -8.05 14.65
C GLU A 348 -14.74 -8.56 14.35
N VAL A 349 -14.45 -8.85 13.08
CA VAL A 349 -13.08 -9.16 12.64
C VAL A 349 -12.20 -7.94 12.85
N LEU A 350 -12.67 -6.76 12.43
CA LEU A 350 -11.90 -5.52 12.56
C LEU A 350 -11.60 -5.17 14.02
N ARG A 351 -12.56 -5.39 14.95
CA ARG A 351 -12.36 -5.21 16.40
C ARG A 351 -11.34 -6.20 17.01
N LYS A 352 -11.16 -7.38 16.42
CA LYS A 352 -10.13 -8.35 16.85
C LYS A 352 -8.73 -7.91 16.42
N VAL A 353 -8.61 -7.31 15.23
CA VAL A 353 -7.35 -6.83 14.68
C VAL A 353 -6.99 -5.46 15.25
N GLY A 354 -7.91 -4.49 15.19
CA GLY A 354 -7.69 -3.09 15.53
C GLY A 354 -6.79 -2.36 14.54
N PHE A 355 -6.75 -1.05 14.62
CA PHE A 355 -5.81 -0.21 13.86
C PHE A 355 -4.67 0.26 14.76
N SER A 356 -3.45 0.25 14.27
CA SER A 356 -2.35 0.98 14.93
C SER A 356 -2.62 2.48 14.87
N ASN A 357 -2.31 3.21 15.96
CA ASN A 357 -2.48 4.66 16.01
C ASN A 357 -1.36 5.38 15.24
N ILE A 358 -1.40 5.30 13.93
CA ILE A 358 -0.44 5.89 12.99
C ILE A 358 -1.17 6.63 11.87
N SER A 359 -0.47 7.53 11.20
CA SER A 359 -1.02 8.40 10.15
C SER A 359 -0.81 7.88 8.73
N TYR A 360 -0.18 6.71 8.56
CA TYR A 360 0.11 6.13 7.25
C TYR A 360 0.37 4.63 7.36
N GLY A 361 -0.30 3.85 6.52
CA GLY A 361 -0.10 2.40 6.44
C GLY A 361 -0.93 1.59 7.44
N GLU A 362 -1.76 2.22 8.28
CA GLU A 362 -2.68 1.59 9.21
C GLU A 362 -3.68 0.68 8.52
N ASP A 363 -4.15 1.08 7.36
CA ASP A 363 -5.08 0.35 6.51
C ASP A 363 -4.40 -0.86 5.86
N TYR A 364 -3.15 -0.71 5.43
CA TYR A 364 -2.35 -1.77 4.86
C TYR A 364 -2.01 -2.84 5.90
N GLU A 365 -1.60 -2.44 7.11
CA GLU A 365 -1.34 -3.32 8.24
C GLU A 365 -2.56 -4.18 8.60
N VAL A 366 -3.73 -3.53 8.74
CA VAL A 366 -5.00 -4.23 8.99
C VAL A 366 -5.34 -5.17 7.84
N GLY A 367 -5.18 -4.70 6.59
CA GLY A 367 -5.42 -5.51 5.41
C GLY A 367 -4.56 -6.76 5.37
N LEU A 368 -3.26 -6.66 5.64
CA LEU A 368 -2.34 -7.82 5.72
C LEU A 368 -2.71 -8.76 6.85
N SER A 369 -3.08 -8.23 8.02
CA SER A 369 -3.52 -9.03 9.16
C SER A 369 -4.76 -9.87 8.83
N ILE A 370 -5.72 -9.27 8.11
CA ILE A 370 -6.92 -9.97 7.63
C ILE A 370 -6.56 -10.97 6.53
N CYS A 371 -5.70 -10.60 5.57
CA CYS A 371 -5.25 -11.46 4.47
C CYS A 371 -4.61 -12.77 4.94
N ARG A 372 -4.00 -12.77 6.12
CA ARG A 372 -3.34 -13.93 6.69
C ARG A 372 -4.31 -15.01 7.19
N GLU A 373 -5.52 -14.63 7.57
CA GLU A 373 -6.45 -15.51 8.26
C GLU A 373 -7.79 -15.67 7.55
N TYR A 374 -8.21 -14.68 6.76
CA TYR A 374 -9.56 -14.59 6.23
C TYR A 374 -9.60 -14.39 4.72
N LYS A 375 -10.70 -14.87 4.12
CA LYS A 375 -11.03 -14.60 2.71
C LYS A 375 -11.49 -13.17 2.52
N ILE A 376 -11.04 -12.56 1.41
CA ILE A 376 -11.29 -11.18 1.03
C ILE A 376 -12.07 -11.16 -0.28
N GLY A 377 -13.11 -10.33 -0.34
CA GLY A 377 -13.88 -10.05 -1.53
C GLY A 377 -13.33 -8.86 -2.31
N ARG A 378 -13.46 -8.90 -3.65
CA ARG A 378 -13.13 -7.77 -4.53
C ARG A 378 -14.33 -7.38 -5.37
N ILE A 379 -14.45 -6.06 -5.62
CA ILE A 379 -15.40 -5.48 -6.57
C ILE A 379 -14.58 -4.67 -7.57
N PHE A 380 -14.49 -5.16 -8.80
CA PHE A 380 -13.69 -4.52 -9.86
C PHE A 380 -14.39 -3.33 -10.53
N GLU A 381 -15.67 -3.13 -10.25
CA GLU A 381 -16.37 -1.91 -10.63
C GLU A 381 -15.84 -0.71 -9.83
N CYS A 382 -15.76 0.45 -10.49
CA CYS A 382 -15.37 1.69 -9.83
C CYS A 382 -16.44 2.10 -8.81
N LEU A 383 -16.11 2.07 -7.53
CA LEU A 383 -16.99 2.42 -6.42
C LEU A 383 -16.64 3.77 -5.77
N TYR A 384 -15.48 4.33 -6.09
CA TYR A 384 -14.90 5.42 -5.32
C TYR A 384 -14.22 6.44 -6.24
N LEU A 385 -14.39 7.72 -5.95
CA LEU A 385 -13.76 8.84 -6.64
C LEU A 385 -12.74 9.46 -5.69
N CYS A 386 -11.46 9.15 -5.93
CA CYS A 386 -10.34 9.68 -5.15
C CYS A 386 -9.96 11.05 -5.74
N ARG A 387 -10.30 12.13 -5.02
CA ARG A 387 -10.03 13.50 -5.45
C ARG A 387 -8.59 13.88 -5.16
N ARG A 388 -7.85 14.27 -6.20
CA ARG A 388 -6.44 14.67 -6.10
C ARG A 388 -6.31 16.19 -6.01
N TRP A 389 -5.63 16.66 -4.97
CA TRP A 389 -5.35 18.07 -4.72
C TRP A 389 -4.11 18.23 -3.84
N LYS A 390 -3.64 19.49 -3.69
CA LYS A 390 -2.40 19.81 -3.00
C LYS A 390 -2.34 19.39 -1.53
N ASP A 391 -3.50 19.32 -0.86
CA ASP A 391 -3.58 19.00 0.57
C ASP A 391 -3.90 17.51 0.85
N ASN A 392 -3.81 16.62 -0.16
CA ASN A 392 -3.85 15.18 0.10
C ASN A 392 -2.66 14.78 0.99
N THR A 393 -2.90 13.85 1.91
CA THR A 393 -1.89 13.40 2.88
C THR A 393 -0.64 12.80 2.22
N ASP A 394 -0.78 12.25 1.02
CA ASP A 394 0.26 11.64 0.20
C ASP A 394 0.80 12.56 -0.92
N ALA A 395 0.29 13.80 -1.02
CA ALA A 395 0.86 14.80 -1.91
C ALA A 395 2.17 15.35 -1.33
N ASP A 396 3.14 15.63 -2.20
CA ASP A 396 4.42 16.30 -1.87
C ASP A 396 5.16 15.75 -0.64
N LEU A 397 5.20 14.42 -0.49
CA LEU A 397 5.95 13.79 0.59
C LEU A 397 7.46 14.02 0.42
N THR A 398 8.09 14.56 1.45
CA THR A 398 9.57 14.64 1.50
C THR A 398 10.20 13.25 1.44
N ILE A 399 11.45 13.16 0.96
CA ILE A 399 12.19 11.90 0.88
C ILE A 399 12.25 11.22 2.26
N GLU A 400 12.46 11.98 3.33
CA GLU A 400 12.50 11.47 4.71
C GLU A 400 11.15 10.86 5.12
N LYS A 401 10.03 11.50 4.77
CA LYS A 401 8.70 11.00 5.09
C LYS A 401 8.38 9.74 4.27
N LYS A 402 8.73 9.72 2.98
CA LYS A 402 8.63 8.52 2.11
C LYS A 402 9.42 7.34 2.70
N LYS A 403 10.68 7.60 3.15
CA LYS A 403 11.52 6.59 3.82
C LYS A 403 10.88 6.06 5.10
N LYS A 404 10.42 6.94 5.98
CA LYS A 404 9.74 6.55 7.23
C LYS A 404 8.54 5.66 6.96
N ASN A 405 7.72 6.02 5.99
CA ASN A 405 6.54 5.27 5.57
C ASN A 405 6.92 3.88 5.03
N ASN A 406 7.94 3.81 4.17
CA ASN A 406 8.41 2.54 3.60
C ASN A 406 9.03 1.62 4.67
N ILE A 407 9.81 2.15 5.59
CA ILE A 407 10.36 1.38 6.73
C ILE A 407 9.24 0.79 7.59
N LEU A 408 8.17 1.55 7.80
CA LEU A 408 7.02 1.07 8.57
C LEU A 408 6.28 -0.05 7.86
N LYS A 409 6.05 0.07 6.56
CA LYS A 409 5.41 -0.99 5.75
C LYS A 409 6.23 -2.27 5.66
N ASP A 410 7.55 -2.17 5.66
CA ASP A 410 8.45 -3.32 5.55
C ASP A 410 8.67 -4.06 6.89
N LYS A 411 8.22 -3.48 8.01
CA LYS A 411 8.23 -4.12 9.33
C LYS A 411 7.08 -5.08 9.53
#